data_072dd30ce9b805a17ca16e4e11a9d6ce
#
_entry.id   072dd30ce9b805a17ca16e4e11a9d6ce
#
_cell.length_a   1.000
_cell.length_b   1.000
_cell.length_c   1.000
_cell.angle_alpha   90.00
_cell.angle_beta   90.00
_cell.angle_gamma   90.00
#
_symmetry.space_group_name_H-M   'P 1'
#
loop_
_entity.id
_entity.type
_entity.pdbx_description
1 polymer ?
#
loop_
_entity_poly.entity_id
_entity_poly.type
_entity_poly.pdbx_seq_one_letter_code
_entity_poly.pdbx_strand_id
1 'polypeptide(L)'
;FATISRAAVCPEKTLESVIATAKDYLAPNFAAAKTFKVESKRGDKKFPMTSTEISQHVGGELADLFPDVRPDMHHPDLTVHVEMREKYAFVHAGPVPGAGGMPIGSNGRAALLLSGGIDSPVAGWMMAKRGLELCGIHFFSYPYTSERAKEKVLELGRKLTAWCGRMSVMVVPFTKIQEEIRDKCHEELFTLVMRRFMMRIAEKVAVEYGCGALITGESLGQ
;
A
#
# COMPACT_ATOMS: atom_id res chain seq x y z
N PHE A 1 3.16 2.48 4.66
CA PHE A 1 4.58 2.82 4.70
C PHE A 1 4.95 3.65 3.47
N ALA A 2 5.66 4.78 3.67
CA ALA A 2 6.12 5.64 2.57
C ALA A 2 7.28 5.00 1.81
N THR A 3 8.20 4.36 2.53
CA THR A 3 9.38 3.70 1.98
C THR A 3 9.66 2.39 2.71
N ILE A 4 10.31 1.49 2.03
CA ILE A 4 10.75 0.19 2.56
C ILE A 4 12.22 0.01 2.15
N SER A 5 13.10 -0.31 3.11
CA SER A 5 14.47 -0.70 2.81
C SER A 5 14.63 -2.20 3.07
N ARG A 6 15.03 -2.93 2.05
CA ARG A 6 15.43 -4.32 2.20
C ARG A 6 16.92 -4.34 2.51
N ALA A 7 17.30 -4.84 3.68
CA ALA A 7 18.67 -4.81 4.15
C ALA A 7 19.17 -6.22 4.50
N ALA A 8 20.45 -6.46 4.25
CA ALA A 8 21.15 -7.61 4.80
C ALA A 8 21.64 -7.29 6.22
N VAL A 9 21.56 -8.28 7.11
CA VAL A 9 22.12 -8.19 8.46
C VAL A 9 23.56 -8.71 8.41
N CYS A 10 24.51 -7.92 8.89
CA CYS A 10 25.89 -8.38 8.99
C CYS A 10 26.01 -9.40 10.14
N PRO A 11 26.71 -10.54 9.92
CA PRO A 11 26.90 -11.56 10.95
C PRO A 11 27.55 -11.01 12.23
N GLU A 12 28.51 -10.09 12.05
CA GLU A 12 29.21 -9.41 13.13
C GLU A 12 29.13 -7.89 12.96
N LYS A 13 29.26 -7.15 14.07
CA LYS A 13 29.26 -5.69 14.05
C LYS A 13 30.67 -5.12 13.88
N THR A 14 31.37 -5.56 12.83
CA THR A 14 32.72 -5.12 12.43
C THR A 14 32.70 -4.56 11.02
N LEU A 15 33.71 -3.77 10.64
CA LEU A 15 33.79 -3.23 9.28
C LEU A 15 34.06 -4.32 8.25
N GLU A 16 34.87 -5.32 8.60
CA GLU A 16 35.15 -6.47 7.75
C GLU A 16 33.86 -7.23 7.40
N SER A 17 32.99 -7.45 8.40
CA SER A 17 31.70 -8.09 8.19
C SER A 17 30.74 -7.23 7.35
N VAL A 18 30.76 -5.90 7.52
CA VAL A 18 29.99 -4.96 6.71
C VAL A 18 30.45 -5.01 5.25
N ILE A 19 31.77 -4.98 5.00
CA ILE A 19 32.35 -5.02 3.65
C ILE A 19 32.03 -6.34 2.96
N ALA A 20 32.21 -7.47 3.64
CA ALA A 20 31.89 -8.80 3.11
C ALA A 20 30.39 -8.91 2.77
N THR A 21 29.51 -8.45 3.68
CA THR A 21 28.06 -8.45 3.45
C THR A 21 27.69 -7.53 2.29
N ALA A 22 28.29 -6.34 2.18
CA ALA A 22 28.05 -5.40 1.09
C ALA A 22 28.45 -6.01 -0.27
N LYS A 23 29.63 -6.63 -0.32
CA LYS A 23 30.14 -7.31 -1.51
C LYS A 23 29.16 -8.36 -2.02
N ASP A 24 28.68 -9.23 -1.13
CA ASP A 24 27.84 -10.36 -1.53
C ASP A 24 26.40 -9.91 -1.82
N TYR A 25 25.81 -9.13 -0.93
CA TYR A 25 24.41 -8.73 -1.03
C TYR A 25 24.13 -7.71 -2.13
N LEU A 26 25.06 -6.75 -2.36
CA LEU A 26 24.91 -5.68 -3.34
C LEU A 26 25.59 -5.95 -4.67
N ALA A 27 26.21 -7.13 -4.89
CA ALA A 27 26.81 -7.48 -6.17
C ALA A 27 25.91 -7.23 -7.39
N PRO A 28 24.59 -7.57 -7.36
CA PRO A 28 23.71 -7.27 -8.49
C PRO A 28 23.51 -5.76 -8.70
N ASN A 29 23.52 -4.96 -7.62
CA ASN A 29 23.39 -3.51 -7.70
C ASN A 29 24.65 -2.87 -8.29
N PHE A 30 25.84 -3.32 -7.89
CA PHE A 30 27.10 -2.88 -8.44
C PHE A 30 27.23 -3.24 -9.92
N ALA A 31 26.79 -4.42 -10.34
CA ALA A 31 26.79 -4.83 -11.75
C ALA A 31 25.91 -3.94 -12.64
N ALA A 32 24.88 -3.28 -12.08
CA ALA A 32 23.97 -2.39 -12.81
C ALA A 32 24.38 -0.90 -12.75
N ALA A 33 25.29 -0.52 -11.86
CA ALA A 33 25.70 0.86 -11.61
C ALA A 33 27.03 1.20 -12.29
N LYS A 34 27.20 2.46 -12.65
CA LYS A 34 28.49 3.02 -13.12
C LYS A 34 29.19 3.82 -12.05
N THR A 35 28.40 4.37 -11.11
CA THR A 35 28.92 5.20 -10.03
C THR A 35 28.26 4.81 -8.71
N PHE A 36 28.98 5.02 -7.61
CA PHE A 36 28.43 4.74 -6.27
C PHE A 36 28.95 5.72 -5.21
N LYS A 37 28.24 5.79 -4.09
CA LYS A 37 28.70 6.36 -2.84
C LYS A 37 28.29 5.48 -1.65
N VAL A 38 28.97 5.69 -0.51
CA VAL A 38 28.59 5.08 0.76
C VAL A 38 28.08 6.15 1.72
N GLU A 39 26.92 5.90 2.30
CA GLU A 39 26.35 6.70 3.37
C GLU A 39 26.18 5.84 4.62
N SER A 40 26.82 6.25 5.71
CA SER A 40 26.76 5.50 6.97
C SER A 40 25.95 6.24 8.02
N LYS A 41 25.17 5.50 8.78
CA LYS A 41 24.40 5.99 9.93
C LYS A 41 24.83 5.24 11.19
N ARG A 42 25.50 5.96 12.10
CA ARG A 42 25.89 5.43 13.40
C ARG A 42 24.80 5.67 14.44
N GLY A 43 23.92 4.69 14.65
CA GLY A 43 22.94 4.68 15.74
C GLY A 43 23.56 4.33 17.09
N ASP A 44 24.58 3.45 17.10
CA ASP A 44 25.35 3.12 18.30
C ASP A 44 26.52 4.08 18.49
N LYS A 45 26.39 4.96 19.47
CA LYS A 45 27.45 5.94 19.81
C LYS A 45 28.70 5.31 20.46
N LYS A 46 28.65 4.05 20.88
CA LYS A 46 29.80 3.33 21.45
C LYS A 46 30.71 2.73 20.37
N PHE A 47 30.23 2.66 19.12
CA PHE A 47 31.09 2.21 18.03
C PHE A 47 32.24 3.19 17.82
N PRO A 48 33.50 2.73 17.68
CA PRO A 48 34.70 3.58 17.79
C PRO A 48 34.85 4.62 16.67
N MET A 49 34.22 4.38 15.49
CA MET A 49 34.32 5.25 14.33
C MET A 49 33.09 6.13 14.15
N THR A 50 33.27 7.32 13.60
CA THR A 50 32.18 8.21 13.18
C THR A 50 31.53 7.72 11.89
N SER A 51 30.32 8.23 11.57
CA SER A 51 29.63 7.87 10.31
C SER A 51 30.50 8.21 9.08
N THR A 52 31.22 9.34 9.12
CA THR A 52 32.09 9.75 8.01
C THR A 52 33.25 8.79 7.82
N GLU A 53 33.94 8.42 8.91
CA GLU A 53 35.06 7.46 8.87
C GLU A 53 34.59 6.08 8.37
N ILE A 54 33.43 5.60 8.81
CA ILE A 54 32.82 4.36 8.31
C ILE A 54 32.57 4.46 6.81
N SER A 55 31.96 5.56 6.34
CA SER A 55 31.68 5.76 4.92
C SER A 55 32.94 5.79 4.07
N GLN A 56 34.00 6.47 4.54
CA GLN A 56 35.28 6.54 3.85
C GLN A 56 35.97 5.18 3.77
N HIS A 57 36.03 4.46 4.88
CA HIS A 57 36.69 3.15 4.95
C HIS A 57 35.96 2.13 4.08
N VAL A 58 34.63 1.97 4.27
CA VAL A 58 33.82 1.04 3.47
C VAL A 58 33.82 1.43 2.00
N GLY A 59 33.78 2.74 1.70
CA GLY A 59 33.82 3.25 0.33
C GLY A 59 35.12 2.93 -0.40
N GLY A 60 36.26 3.05 0.29
CA GLY A 60 37.58 2.69 -0.24
C GLY A 60 37.66 1.19 -0.57
N GLU A 61 37.33 0.35 0.39
CA GLU A 61 37.33 -1.12 0.20
C GLU A 61 36.38 -1.58 -0.92
N LEU A 62 35.19 -0.98 -1.01
CA LEU A 62 34.26 -1.30 -2.09
C LEU A 62 34.74 -0.80 -3.46
N ALA A 63 35.48 0.31 -3.54
CA ALA A 63 36.10 0.78 -4.78
C ALA A 63 37.15 -0.21 -5.29
N ASP A 64 37.96 -0.78 -4.38
CA ASP A 64 38.96 -1.79 -4.73
C ASP A 64 38.31 -3.13 -5.13
N LEU A 65 37.17 -3.50 -4.51
CA LEU A 65 36.43 -4.71 -4.83
C LEU A 65 35.63 -4.61 -6.15
N PHE A 66 35.19 -3.40 -6.53
CA PHE A 66 34.40 -3.14 -7.73
C PHE A 66 35.06 -2.06 -8.63
N PRO A 67 36.23 -2.34 -9.23
CA PRO A 67 37.04 -1.34 -9.93
C PRO A 67 36.35 -0.73 -11.17
N ASP A 68 35.31 -1.39 -11.69
CA ASP A 68 34.54 -0.90 -12.84
C ASP A 68 33.50 0.18 -12.44
N VAL A 69 33.24 0.37 -11.13
CA VAL A 69 32.25 1.32 -10.61
C VAL A 69 32.94 2.46 -9.86
N ARG A 70 32.86 3.66 -10.38
CA ARG A 70 33.60 4.82 -9.83
C ARG A 70 32.88 5.46 -8.64
N PRO A 71 33.60 5.92 -7.61
CA PRO A 71 33.03 6.76 -6.56
C PRO A 71 32.51 8.09 -7.12
N ASP A 72 31.25 8.45 -6.81
CA ASP A 72 30.67 9.77 -7.10
C ASP A 72 29.82 10.24 -5.92
N MET A 73 30.26 11.32 -5.27
CA MET A 73 29.60 11.82 -4.07
C MET A 73 28.37 12.68 -4.38
N HIS A 74 28.22 13.16 -5.62
CA HIS A 74 27.17 14.11 -5.99
C HIS A 74 26.03 13.46 -6.76
N HIS A 75 26.35 12.60 -7.73
CA HIS A 75 25.38 11.96 -8.64
C HIS A 75 25.60 10.46 -8.77
N PRO A 76 25.56 9.69 -7.66
CA PRO A 76 25.78 8.25 -7.71
C PRO A 76 24.57 7.52 -8.30
N ASP A 77 24.82 6.50 -9.14
CA ASP A 77 23.78 5.55 -9.57
C ASP A 77 23.36 4.64 -8.41
N LEU A 78 24.30 4.29 -7.53
CA LEU A 78 24.08 3.45 -6.36
C LEU A 78 24.51 4.18 -5.08
N THR A 79 23.61 4.27 -4.11
CA THR A 79 23.97 4.66 -2.74
C THR A 79 23.94 3.43 -1.85
N VAL A 80 25.13 3.05 -1.35
CA VAL A 80 25.27 1.98 -0.36
C VAL A 80 25.03 2.57 1.02
N HIS A 81 24.01 2.10 1.72
CA HIS A 81 23.74 2.52 3.09
C HIS A 81 24.26 1.50 4.09
N VAL A 82 25.03 1.97 5.07
CA VAL A 82 25.53 1.21 6.19
C VAL A 82 24.91 1.73 7.48
N GLU A 83 24.18 0.92 8.21
CA GLU A 83 23.60 1.28 9.49
C GLU A 83 24.23 0.50 10.64
N MET A 84 24.98 1.19 11.50
CA MET A 84 25.53 0.64 12.74
C MET A 84 24.54 0.86 13.88
N ARG A 85 23.74 -0.16 14.22
CA ARG A 85 22.77 -0.14 15.32
C ARG A 85 23.38 -0.72 16.59
N GLU A 86 22.67 -0.69 17.72
CA GLU A 86 23.19 -1.20 19.00
C GLU A 86 23.56 -2.68 18.92
N LYS A 87 22.70 -3.53 18.35
CA LYS A 87 22.90 -4.99 18.30
C LYS A 87 23.45 -5.48 16.97
N TYR A 88 23.11 -4.84 15.86
CA TYR A 88 23.40 -5.32 14.52
C TYR A 88 23.94 -4.21 13.62
N ALA A 89 24.66 -4.59 12.59
CA ALA A 89 24.95 -3.75 11.44
C ALA A 89 24.11 -4.22 10.24
N PHE A 90 23.71 -3.26 9.39
CA PHE A 90 22.87 -3.50 8.22
C PHE A 90 23.49 -2.85 6.99
N VAL A 91 23.30 -3.49 5.84
CA VAL A 91 23.70 -2.96 4.53
C VAL A 91 22.53 -3.01 3.58
N HIS A 92 22.27 -1.92 2.83
CA HIS A 92 21.22 -1.88 1.81
C HIS A 92 21.51 -0.84 0.71
N ALA A 93 20.83 -0.98 -0.44
CA ALA A 93 20.95 -0.08 -1.60
C ALA A 93 20.00 1.14 -1.54
N GLY A 94 19.48 1.47 -0.37
CA GLY A 94 18.54 2.58 -0.20
C GLY A 94 17.08 2.14 -0.13
N PRO A 95 16.19 3.11 0.12
CA PRO A 95 14.76 2.86 0.22
C PRO A 95 14.11 2.72 -1.16
N VAL A 96 13.17 1.80 -1.27
CA VAL A 96 12.22 1.74 -2.39
C VAL A 96 10.89 2.36 -1.97
N PRO A 97 10.14 2.99 -2.88
CA PRO A 97 8.81 3.51 -2.59
C PRO A 97 7.88 2.42 -2.07
N GLY A 98 7.22 2.70 -0.95
CA GLY A 98 6.14 1.86 -0.44
C GLY A 98 4.79 2.29 -0.99
N ALA A 99 3.73 1.59 -0.58
CA ALA A 99 2.36 1.91 -0.98
C ALA A 99 1.89 3.29 -0.52
N GLY A 100 2.56 3.89 0.45
CA GLY A 100 2.16 5.15 1.09
C GLY A 100 0.88 4.98 1.93
N GLY A 101 0.31 6.12 2.33
CA GLY A 101 -0.91 6.14 3.12
C GLY A 101 -0.72 5.87 4.61
N MET A 102 -1.84 5.85 5.32
CA MET A 102 -1.91 5.57 6.76
C MET A 102 -2.12 4.07 7.02
N PRO A 103 -1.74 3.56 8.19
CA PRO A 103 -2.06 2.18 8.56
C PRO A 103 -3.56 1.93 8.52
N ILE A 104 -3.97 0.77 8.00
CA ILE A 104 -5.37 0.37 7.90
C ILE A 104 -5.99 0.32 9.30
N GLY A 105 -7.20 0.86 9.43
CA GLY A 105 -7.95 0.92 10.69
C GLY A 105 -7.56 2.09 11.62
N SER A 106 -6.49 2.86 11.30
CA SER A 106 -6.10 4.01 12.13
C SER A 106 -7.15 5.13 12.19
N ASN A 107 -8.02 5.21 11.19
CA ASN A 107 -9.12 6.19 11.11
C ASN A 107 -10.52 5.53 11.17
N GLY A 108 -10.59 4.35 11.79
CA GLY A 108 -11.85 3.63 11.97
C GLY A 108 -12.26 2.83 10.73
N ARG A 109 -13.56 2.52 10.65
CA ARG A 109 -14.15 1.66 9.63
C ARG A 109 -15.22 2.40 8.83
N ALA A 110 -15.30 2.13 7.53
CA ALA A 110 -16.33 2.68 6.65
C ALA A 110 -16.90 1.64 5.69
N ALA A 111 -18.16 1.82 5.32
CA ALA A 111 -18.85 0.95 4.38
C ALA A 111 -18.78 1.53 2.96
N LEU A 112 -18.22 0.75 2.04
CA LEU A 112 -18.08 1.09 0.62
C LEU A 112 -19.25 0.51 -0.16
N LEU A 113 -20.04 1.36 -0.82
CA LEU A 113 -21.02 0.92 -1.80
C LEU A 113 -20.28 0.44 -3.05
N LEU A 114 -20.09 -0.87 -3.16
CA LEU A 114 -19.26 -1.47 -4.20
C LEU A 114 -20.12 -1.90 -5.39
N SER A 115 -19.87 -1.31 -6.54
CA SER A 115 -20.51 -1.61 -7.82
C SER A 115 -19.52 -2.28 -8.78
N GLY A 116 -20.03 -2.73 -9.94
CA GLY A 116 -19.20 -3.26 -11.03
C GLY A 116 -18.53 -2.19 -11.89
N GLY A 117 -18.72 -0.90 -11.58
CA GLY A 117 -18.06 0.24 -12.23
C GLY A 117 -16.63 0.47 -11.74
N ILE A 118 -15.96 1.45 -12.34
CA ILE A 118 -14.57 1.80 -12.01
C ILE A 118 -14.47 2.75 -10.83
N ASP A 119 -15.47 3.57 -10.55
CA ASP A 119 -15.39 4.65 -9.55
C ASP A 119 -15.40 4.10 -8.11
N SER A 120 -16.29 3.15 -7.82
CA SER A 120 -16.42 2.65 -6.45
C SER A 120 -15.14 1.93 -5.92
N PRO A 121 -14.43 1.07 -6.67
CA PRO A 121 -13.17 0.52 -6.19
C PRO A 121 -12.07 1.58 -6.06
N VAL A 122 -12.05 2.61 -6.91
CA VAL A 122 -11.11 3.73 -6.79
C VAL A 122 -11.38 4.53 -5.51
N ALA A 123 -12.64 4.87 -5.23
CA ALA A 123 -13.04 5.52 -3.98
C ALA A 123 -12.63 4.69 -2.75
N GLY A 124 -12.85 3.38 -2.80
CA GLY A 124 -12.40 2.44 -1.77
C GLY A 124 -10.89 2.47 -1.56
N TRP A 125 -10.11 2.38 -2.63
CA TRP A 125 -8.65 2.50 -2.56
C TRP A 125 -8.17 3.82 -1.96
N MET A 126 -8.76 4.95 -2.39
CA MET A 126 -8.42 6.26 -1.86
C MET A 126 -8.69 6.37 -0.35
N MET A 127 -9.78 5.79 0.14
CA MET A 127 -10.15 5.81 1.54
C MET A 127 -9.33 4.82 2.38
N ALA A 128 -8.99 3.66 1.83
CA ALA A 128 -8.04 2.72 2.46
C ALA A 128 -6.67 3.38 2.68
N LYS A 129 -6.17 4.15 1.70
CA LYS A 129 -4.91 4.92 1.86
C LYS A 129 -4.99 5.99 2.94
N ARG A 130 -6.18 6.44 3.33
CA ARG A 130 -6.41 7.34 4.46
C ARG A 130 -6.60 6.61 5.80
N GLY A 131 -6.31 5.30 5.83
CA GLY A 131 -6.32 4.50 7.05
C GLY A 131 -7.68 3.96 7.46
N LEU A 132 -8.67 3.96 6.57
CA LEU A 132 -9.97 3.35 6.85
C LEU A 132 -9.91 1.83 6.60
N GLU A 133 -10.47 1.06 7.51
CA GLU A 133 -10.85 -0.31 7.28
C GLU A 133 -12.16 -0.33 6.48
N LEU A 134 -12.21 -1.12 5.41
CA LEU A 134 -13.35 -1.15 4.50
C LEU A 134 -14.22 -2.39 4.70
N CYS A 135 -15.53 -2.20 4.66
CA CYS A 135 -16.48 -3.27 4.38
C CYS A 135 -17.31 -2.91 3.13
N GLY A 136 -17.50 -3.86 2.22
CA GLY A 136 -18.24 -3.64 0.98
C GLY A 136 -19.74 -3.91 1.16
N ILE A 137 -20.59 -3.10 0.52
CA ILE A 137 -22.02 -3.35 0.38
C ILE A 137 -22.32 -3.41 -1.11
N HIS A 138 -22.86 -4.52 -1.58
CA HIS A 138 -23.29 -4.69 -2.97
C HIS A 138 -24.78 -4.98 -3.03
N PHE A 139 -25.54 -4.15 -3.78
CA PHE A 139 -26.95 -4.39 -4.05
C PHE A 139 -27.09 -5.27 -5.28
N PHE A 140 -27.74 -6.42 -5.10
CA PHE A 140 -27.93 -7.43 -6.13
C PHE A 140 -29.41 -7.62 -6.47
N SER A 141 -29.77 -7.43 -7.73
CA SER A 141 -31.15 -7.49 -8.22
C SER A 141 -31.28 -8.51 -9.36
N TYR A 142 -31.28 -9.81 -9.05
CA TYR A 142 -31.56 -10.83 -10.05
C TYR A 142 -33.06 -10.81 -10.43
N PRO A 143 -33.44 -10.96 -11.72
CA PRO A 143 -32.60 -11.17 -12.91
C PRO A 143 -32.09 -9.87 -13.59
N TYR A 144 -32.38 -8.68 -13.06
CA TYR A 144 -31.97 -7.41 -13.66
C TYR A 144 -30.45 -7.22 -13.65
N THR A 145 -29.77 -7.78 -12.66
CA THR A 145 -28.31 -7.93 -12.64
C THR A 145 -27.94 -9.41 -12.73
N SER A 146 -26.98 -9.75 -13.59
CA SER A 146 -26.55 -11.13 -13.78
C SER A 146 -25.64 -11.60 -12.64
N GLU A 147 -25.56 -12.92 -12.42
CA GLU A 147 -24.57 -13.53 -11.51
C GLU A 147 -23.14 -13.14 -11.89
N ARG A 148 -22.83 -13.05 -13.19
CA ARG A 148 -21.51 -12.58 -13.68
C ARG A 148 -21.20 -11.15 -13.24
N ALA A 149 -22.22 -10.28 -13.14
CA ALA A 149 -22.04 -8.91 -12.62
C ALA A 149 -21.68 -8.94 -11.13
N LYS A 150 -22.30 -9.82 -10.34
CA LYS A 150 -21.96 -10.03 -8.92
C LYS A 150 -20.53 -10.57 -8.76
N GLU A 151 -20.16 -11.58 -9.55
CA GLU A 151 -18.80 -12.14 -9.55
C GLU A 151 -17.75 -11.07 -9.84
N LYS A 152 -18.01 -10.18 -10.82
CA LYS A 152 -17.13 -9.04 -11.11
C LYS A 152 -16.96 -8.13 -9.89
N VAL A 153 -18.02 -7.83 -9.16
CA VAL A 153 -17.97 -7.01 -7.93
C VAL A 153 -17.13 -7.68 -6.87
N LEU A 154 -17.30 -8.98 -6.65
CA LEU A 154 -16.50 -9.74 -5.69
C LEU A 154 -15.02 -9.77 -6.09
N GLU A 155 -14.72 -9.88 -7.38
CA GLU A 155 -13.35 -9.81 -7.89
C GLU A 155 -12.73 -8.42 -7.69
N LEU A 156 -13.49 -7.34 -7.90
CA LEU A 156 -13.04 -5.96 -7.57
C LEU A 156 -12.76 -5.82 -6.07
N GLY A 157 -13.63 -6.37 -5.23
CA GLY A 157 -13.39 -6.44 -3.78
C GLY A 157 -12.11 -7.20 -3.44
N ARG A 158 -11.86 -8.35 -4.08
CA ARG A 158 -10.63 -9.12 -3.90
C ARG A 158 -9.39 -8.31 -4.30
N LYS A 159 -9.42 -7.56 -5.40
CA LYS A 159 -8.31 -6.68 -5.80
C LYS A 159 -8.05 -5.58 -4.80
N LEU A 160 -9.09 -5.02 -4.18
CA LEU A 160 -8.95 -4.02 -3.12
C LEU A 160 -8.22 -4.55 -1.89
N THR A 161 -8.31 -5.86 -1.57
CA THR A 161 -7.65 -6.43 -0.38
C THR A 161 -6.13 -6.27 -0.39
N ALA A 162 -5.50 -6.12 -1.56
CA ALA A 162 -4.07 -5.81 -1.64
C ALA A 162 -3.71 -4.47 -0.97
N TRP A 163 -4.69 -3.57 -0.82
CA TRP A 163 -4.50 -2.20 -0.31
C TRP A 163 -5.19 -1.97 1.04
N CYS A 164 -6.35 -2.58 1.25
CA CYS A 164 -7.15 -2.40 2.48
C CYS A 164 -7.08 -3.60 3.44
N GLY A 165 -6.31 -4.64 3.11
CA GLY A 165 -6.27 -5.86 3.91
C GLY A 165 -7.57 -6.67 3.78
N ARG A 166 -7.96 -7.37 4.84
CA ARG A 166 -9.20 -8.16 4.84
C ARG A 166 -10.42 -7.26 4.70
N MET A 167 -11.30 -7.59 3.75
CA MET A 167 -12.56 -6.89 3.51
C MET A 167 -13.71 -7.90 3.43
N SER A 168 -14.80 -7.66 4.16
CA SER A 168 -16.06 -8.38 4.01
C SER A 168 -16.93 -7.66 2.98
N VAL A 169 -17.66 -8.40 2.15
CA VAL A 169 -18.62 -7.84 1.20
C VAL A 169 -20.00 -8.41 1.50
N MET A 170 -20.93 -7.54 1.90
CA MET A 170 -22.33 -7.88 2.12
C MET A 170 -23.08 -7.75 0.80
N VAL A 171 -23.70 -8.83 0.36
CA VAL A 171 -24.58 -8.83 -0.81
C VAL A 171 -26.02 -8.68 -0.36
N VAL A 172 -26.60 -7.53 -0.66
CA VAL A 172 -27.97 -7.18 -0.26
C VAL A 172 -28.94 -7.54 -1.41
N PRO A 173 -29.88 -8.46 -1.23
CA PRO A 173 -30.92 -8.75 -2.21
C PRO A 173 -31.85 -7.52 -2.37
N PHE A 174 -31.93 -6.98 -3.56
CA PHE A 174 -32.64 -5.72 -3.79
C PHE A 174 -33.81 -5.85 -4.79
N THR A 175 -34.00 -7.01 -5.42
CA THR A 175 -35.00 -7.27 -6.47
C THR A 175 -36.40 -6.85 -6.06
N LYS A 176 -36.90 -7.35 -4.93
CA LYS A 176 -38.27 -7.04 -4.47
C LYS A 176 -38.51 -5.55 -4.27
N ILE A 177 -37.52 -4.85 -3.67
CA ILE A 177 -37.60 -3.41 -3.45
C ILE A 177 -37.62 -2.67 -4.79
N GLN A 178 -36.79 -3.08 -5.73
CA GLN A 178 -36.72 -2.48 -7.06
C GLN A 178 -38.05 -2.67 -7.83
N GLU A 179 -38.64 -3.83 -7.77
CA GLU A 179 -39.95 -4.13 -8.38
C GLU A 179 -41.07 -3.31 -7.77
N GLU A 180 -41.13 -3.22 -6.43
CA GLU A 180 -42.12 -2.40 -5.75
C GLU A 180 -41.98 -0.92 -6.06
N ILE A 181 -40.76 -0.40 -6.19
CA ILE A 181 -40.53 0.98 -6.59
C ILE A 181 -41.02 1.19 -8.02
N ARG A 182 -40.69 0.29 -8.94
CA ARG A 182 -41.17 0.37 -10.34
C ARG A 182 -42.66 0.39 -10.44
N ASP A 183 -43.34 -0.45 -9.64
CA ASP A 183 -44.80 -0.60 -9.74
C ASP A 183 -45.57 0.53 -9.03
N LYS A 184 -44.98 1.23 -8.07
CA LYS A 184 -45.64 2.22 -7.21
C LYS A 184 -45.18 3.68 -7.40
N CYS A 185 -44.04 3.89 -8.08
CA CYS A 185 -43.49 5.23 -8.26
C CYS A 185 -43.61 5.69 -9.71
N HIS A 186 -43.69 7.00 -9.89
CA HIS A 186 -43.57 7.61 -11.22
C HIS A 186 -42.17 7.32 -11.78
N GLU A 187 -42.12 7.06 -13.09
CA GLU A 187 -40.88 6.69 -13.79
C GLU A 187 -39.75 7.69 -13.56
N GLU A 188 -40.07 8.99 -13.62
CA GLU A 188 -39.11 10.07 -13.37
C GLU A 188 -38.46 10.04 -11.99
N LEU A 189 -39.16 9.51 -11.00
CA LEU A 189 -38.68 9.41 -9.61
C LEU A 189 -38.02 8.05 -9.28
N PHE A 190 -38.07 7.08 -10.18
CA PHE A 190 -37.63 5.73 -9.96
C PHE A 190 -36.18 5.67 -9.42
N THR A 191 -35.28 6.30 -10.14
CA THR A 191 -33.84 6.29 -9.77
C THR A 191 -33.60 6.99 -8.43
N LEU A 192 -34.27 8.13 -8.19
CA LEU A 192 -34.14 8.88 -6.95
C LEU A 192 -34.58 8.07 -5.72
N VAL A 193 -35.78 7.48 -5.84
CA VAL A 193 -36.36 6.66 -4.76
C VAL A 193 -35.52 5.41 -4.52
N MET A 194 -35.08 4.74 -5.59
CA MET A 194 -34.20 3.58 -5.51
C MET A 194 -32.90 3.92 -4.78
N ARG A 195 -32.21 4.99 -5.15
CA ARG A 195 -30.97 5.44 -4.48
C ARG A 195 -31.21 5.76 -3.00
N ARG A 196 -32.35 6.39 -2.68
CA ARG A 196 -32.72 6.68 -1.29
C ARG A 196 -32.88 5.40 -0.46
N PHE A 197 -33.53 4.36 -1.00
CA PHE A 197 -33.62 3.05 -0.34
C PHE A 197 -32.25 2.41 -0.15
N MET A 198 -31.41 2.43 -1.18
CA MET A 198 -30.07 1.91 -1.11
C MET A 198 -29.26 2.59 0.01
N MET A 199 -29.30 3.92 0.11
CA MET A 199 -28.59 4.66 1.17
C MET A 199 -29.12 4.34 2.56
N ARG A 200 -30.44 4.24 2.75
CA ARG A 200 -31.03 3.87 4.06
C ARG A 200 -30.70 2.44 4.49
N ILE A 201 -30.62 1.51 3.55
CA ILE A 201 -30.20 0.13 3.82
C ILE A 201 -28.70 0.11 4.11
N ALA A 202 -27.91 0.80 3.32
CA ALA A 202 -26.47 0.90 3.52
C ALA A 202 -26.11 1.49 4.89
N GLU A 203 -26.85 2.51 5.36
CA GLU A 203 -26.69 3.08 6.69
C GLU A 203 -26.94 2.04 7.79
N LYS A 204 -28.03 1.28 7.69
CA LYS A 204 -28.34 0.22 8.66
C LYS A 204 -27.25 -0.87 8.70
N VAL A 205 -26.82 -1.34 7.52
CA VAL A 205 -25.74 -2.31 7.41
C VAL A 205 -24.44 -1.73 7.98
N ALA A 206 -24.12 -0.47 7.65
CA ALA A 206 -22.91 0.20 8.17
C ALA A 206 -22.89 0.24 9.70
N VAL A 207 -24.00 0.61 10.33
CA VAL A 207 -24.14 0.64 11.81
C VAL A 207 -23.95 -0.76 12.39
N GLU A 208 -24.60 -1.79 11.80
CA GLU A 208 -24.49 -3.18 12.26
C GLU A 208 -23.04 -3.69 12.21
N TYR A 209 -22.26 -3.28 11.20
CA TYR A 209 -20.86 -3.67 11.05
C TYR A 209 -19.87 -2.68 11.67
N GLY A 210 -20.34 -1.74 12.47
CA GLY A 210 -19.50 -0.78 13.19
C GLY A 210 -18.77 0.21 12.29
N CYS A 211 -19.36 0.55 11.13
CA CYS A 211 -18.82 1.55 10.22
C CYS A 211 -19.34 2.95 10.59
N GLY A 212 -18.45 3.93 10.70
CA GLY A 212 -18.80 5.33 11.02
C GLY A 212 -19.17 6.19 9.81
N ALA A 213 -19.02 5.68 8.59
CA ALA A 213 -19.30 6.42 7.36
C ALA A 213 -19.68 5.50 6.20
N LEU A 214 -20.37 6.08 5.19
CA LEU A 214 -20.58 5.48 3.88
C LEU A 214 -19.62 6.09 2.87
N ILE A 215 -19.13 5.29 1.95
CA ILE A 215 -18.29 5.71 0.82
C ILE A 215 -19.02 5.36 -0.47
N THR A 216 -19.21 6.34 -1.32
CA THR A 216 -19.74 6.18 -2.67
C THR A 216 -18.68 6.56 -3.71
N GLY A 217 -18.66 5.87 -4.84
CA GLY A 217 -17.85 6.24 -6.00
C GLY A 217 -18.73 6.96 -7.02
N GLU A 218 -18.66 8.28 -7.03
CA GLU A 218 -19.42 9.12 -7.96
C GLU A 218 -18.47 10.14 -8.60
N SER A 219 -18.72 10.47 -9.87
CA SER A 219 -17.98 11.51 -10.57
C SER A 219 -18.82 12.78 -10.69
N LEU A 220 -18.15 13.94 -10.77
CA LEU A 220 -18.84 15.22 -11.03
C LEU A 220 -19.47 15.18 -12.42
N GLY A 221 -20.76 15.41 -12.49
CA GLY A 221 -21.52 15.42 -13.75
C GLY A 221 -22.33 14.14 -14.03
N GLN A 222 -22.40 13.22 -13.08
CA GLN A 222 -23.38 12.13 -13.12
C GLN A 222 -24.68 12.49 -12.42
#